data_6d504170ba003dda56470b73884294fd
#
_entry.id   6d504170ba003dda56470b73884294fd
#
_cell.length_a   1.000
_cell.length_b   1.000
_cell.length_c   1.000
_cell.angle_alpha   90.00
_cell.angle_beta   90.00
_cell.angle_gamma   90.00
#
_symmetry.space_group_name_H-M   'P 1'
#
loop_
_entity.id
_entity.type
_entity.pdbx_description
1 polymer ?
#
loop_
_entity_poly.entity_id
_entity_poly.type
_entity_poly.pdbx_seq_one_letter_code
_entity_poly.pdbx_strand_id
1 'polypeptide(L)'
;MIDVSPKPDSLRTATARAILRGHPDAFTRLRERTLPKGDALEVARAAAALAVKQTPQMIPYCHPIRVDLVDTKFEIGPDSVTIDVTVRAVDRTGVEVEAMTGAAVAALTIYDMMKMIDDTLEIESVRLLEKRGGKSDHAGAAGLGLTAAVLVASDSVATGRKQDTSGRLLGERLAAAGFKVIASVVVPDDAAAIAATVRGWADTPGIDLVVTTGGTGLGPRDHTPEAMDDVFDREAPGVMEAARAHGQRRTPLSMLARGRAGVRGRTLIVNLPGSQGAVVDALVALLPGLPHACAMLRGEGHTDDPRPAGKG
;
A
#
# COMPACT_ATOMS: atom_id res chain seq x y z
N MET A 1 16.98 10.76 1.86
CA MET A 1 15.65 10.39 1.37
C MET A 1 15.49 8.89 1.48
N ILE A 2 14.34 8.37 1.93
CA ILE A 2 14.12 6.93 2.08
C ILE A 2 13.75 6.33 0.72
N ASP A 3 14.34 5.18 0.35
CA ASP A 3 13.98 4.49 -0.89
C ASP A 3 12.54 3.94 -0.83
N VAL A 4 11.67 4.44 -1.70
CA VAL A 4 10.28 3.99 -1.85
C VAL A 4 10.07 3.17 -3.13
N SER A 5 11.11 2.95 -3.93
CA SER A 5 11.01 2.20 -5.19
C SER A 5 10.45 0.77 -5.03
N PRO A 6 10.68 0.06 -3.90
CA PRO A 6 10.09 -1.26 -3.70
C PRO A 6 8.60 -1.25 -3.36
N LYS A 7 8.03 -0.11 -2.94
CA LYS A 7 6.64 -0.07 -2.48
C LYS A 7 5.66 -0.10 -3.66
N PRO A 8 4.49 -0.76 -3.53
CA PRO A 8 3.42 -0.66 -4.50
C PRO A 8 2.74 0.72 -4.40
N ASP A 9 2.16 1.17 -5.52
CA ASP A 9 1.28 2.32 -5.51
C ASP A 9 -0.02 1.94 -4.80
N SER A 10 -0.54 2.85 -3.99
CA SER A 10 -1.85 2.72 -3.36
C SER A 10 -2.48 4.09 -3.16
N LEU A 11 -3.81 4.12 -3.02
CA LEU A 11 -4.50 5.37 -2.71
C LEU A 11 -4.02 5.89 -1.36
N ARG A 12 -3.56 7.14 -1.36
CA ARG A 12 -3.11 7.88 -0.18
C ARG A 12 -4.06 9.05 0.06
N THR A 13 -4.47 9.23 1.28
CA THR A 13 -5.28 10.37 1.68
C THR A 13 -4.71 10.92 2.98
N ALA A 14 -4.59 12.23 3.08
CA ALA A 14 -4.27 12.90 4.33
C ALA A 14 -5.09 14.19 4.45
N THR A 15 -5.51 14.51 5.67
CA THR A 15 -6.16 15.78 6.01
C THR A 15 -5.35 16.44 7.10
N ALA A 16 -4.96 17.69 6.86
CA ALA A 16 -4.29 18.53 7.86
C ALA A 16 -5.16 19.74 8.16
N ARG A 17 -5.05 20.24 9.39
CA ARG A 17 -5.75 21.42 9.91
C ARG A 17 -4.76 22.49 10.31
N ALA A 18 -5.03 23.72 9.90
CA ALA A 18 -4.45 24.93 10.48
C ALA A 18 -5.54 25.75 11.18
N ILE A 19 -5.17 26.47 12.23
CA ILE A 19 -6.05 27.41 12.94
C ILE A 19 -5.33 28.77 13.00
N LEU A 20 -6.02 29.81 12.52
CA LEU A 20 -5.60 31.22 12.64
C LEU A 20 -6.57 31.93 13.58
N ARG A 21 -6.04 32.60 14.59
CA ARG A 21 -6.80 33.40 15.56
C ARG A 21 -6.47 34.89 15.47
N GLY A 22 -7.38 35.75 15.98
CA GLY A 22 -7.21 37.17 16.09
C GLY A 22 -8.45 37.87 16.63
N HIS A 23 -8.56 39.17 16.36
CA HIS A 23 -9.67 39.96 16.84
C HIS A 23 -10.99 39.66 16.12
N PRO A 24 -12.15 39.57 16.82
CA PRO A 24 -13.44 39.21 16.23
C PRO A 24 -13.87 40.07 15.02
N ASP A 25 -13.57 41.36 15.04
CA ASP A 25 -13.92 42.29 13.94
C ASP A 25 -13.22 41.88 12.62
N ALA A 26 -11.98 41.39 12.71
CA ALA A 26 -11.25 40.96 11.54
C ALA A 26 -11.90 39.68 10.91
N PHE A 27 -12.38 38.75 11.74
CA PHE A 27 -13.09 37.56 11.27
C PHE A 27 -14.51 37.85 10.78
N THR A 28 -15.16 38.93 11.28
CA THR A 28 -16.40 39.43 10.69
C THR A 28 -16.15 39.90 9.26
N ARG A 29 -15.12 40.70 9.01
CA ARG A 29 -14.75 41.16 7.66
C ARG A 29 -14.33 40.01 6.75
N LEU A 30 -13.64 39.00 7.27
CA LEU A 30 -13.30 37.79 6.52
C LEU A 30 -14.56 37.05 6.04
N ARG A 31 -15.55 36.90 6.94
CA ARG A 31 -16.83 36.25 6.66
C ARG A 31 -17.65 37.03 5.62
N GLU A 32 -17.67 38.36 5.74
CA GLU A 32 -18.37 39.29 4.84
C GLU A 32 -17.62 39.54 3.52
N ARG A 33 -16.39 39.02 3.38
CA ARG A 33 -15.51 39.22 2.21
C ARG A 33 -15.21 40.71 1.94
N THR A 34 -15.10 41.53 3.00
CA THR A 34 -14.86 42.98 2.94
C THR A 34 -13.41 43.34 3.26
N LEU A 35 -12.47 42.42 3.11
CA LEU A 35 -11.05 42.67 3.33
C LEU A 35 -10.47 43.62 2.26
N PRO A 36 -9.54 44.54 2.62
CA PRO A 36 -8.95 45.46 1.67
C PRO A 36 -8.22 44.83 0.50
N LYS A 37 -7.64 43.64 0.69
CA LYS A 37 -6.90 42.87 -0.33
C LYS A 37 -7.79 41.93 -1.15
N GLY A 38 -9.11 41.93 -0.94
CA GLY A 38 -10.04 41.05 -1.66
C GLY A 38 -10.40 39.78 -0.90
N ASP A 39 -10.86 38.76 -1.63
CA ASP A 39 -11.36 37.51 -1.05
C ASP A 39 -10.20 36.59 -0.58
N ALA A 40 -9.88 36.65 0.72
CA ALA A 40 -8.78 35.89 1.30
C ALA A 40 -9.01 34.41 1.26
N LEU A 41 -10.27 33.93 1.27
CA LEU A 41 -10.54 32.48 1.24
C LEU A 41 -10.23 31.85 -0.13
N GLU A 42 -10.60 32.57 -1.22
CA GLU A 42 -10.29 32.07 -2.56
C GLU A 42 -8.80 32.15 -2.88
N VAL A 43 -8.11 33.20 -2.44
CA VAL A 43 -6.65 33.29 -2.58
C VAL A 43 -5.95 32.21 -1.76
N ALA A 44 -6.39 31.95 -0.52
CA ALA A 44 -5.83 30.89 0.33
C ALA A 44 -6.07 29.49 -0.24
N ARG A 45 -7.22 29.24 -0.86
CA ARG A 45 -7.53 27.99 -1.57
C ARG A 45 -6.55 27.73 -2.71
N ALA A 46 -6.31 28.76 -3.52
CA ALA A 46 -5.36 28.68 -4.63
C ALA A 46 -3.92 28.50 -4.12
N ALA A 47 -3.54 29.22 -3.07
CA ALA A 47 -2.23 29.13 -2.44
C ALA A 47 -1.99 27.74 -1.82
N ALA A 48 -2.99 27.15 -1.14
CA ALA A 48 -2.93 25.79 -0.63
C ALA A 48 -2.66 24.78 -1.75
N ALA A 49 -3.42 24.86 -2.84
CA ALA A 49 -3.26 23.95 -3.97
C ALA A 49 -1.87 24.08 -4.65
N LEU A 50 -1.35 25.30 -4.74
CA LEU A 50 0.01 25.53 -5.25
C LEU A 50 1.07 24.95 -4.31
N ALA A 51 0.96 25.22 -3.01
CA ALA A 51 1.90 24.76 -2.00
C ALA A 51 1.95 23.23 -1.92
N VAL A 52 0.80 22.56 -1.95
CA VAL A 52 0.71 21.09 -2.03
C VAL A 52 1.51 20.55 -3.21
N LYS A 53 1.34 21.13 -4.42
CA LYS A 53 2.05 20.69 -5.62
C LYS A 53 3.55 21.02 -5.60
N GLN A 54 3.96 22.00 -4.84
CA GLN A 54 5.35 22.45 -4.72
C GLN A 54 6.06 21.93 -3.47
N THR A 55 5.40 21.13 -2.63
CA THR A 55 5.97 20.59 -1.39
C THR A 55 7.36 19.99 -1.55
N PRO A 56 7.65 19.15 -2.58
CA PRO A 56 9.00 18.57 -2.75
C PRO A 56 10.08 19.61 -3.07
N GLN A 57 9.72 20.80 -3.53
CA GLN A 57 10.67 21.89 -3.79
C GLN A 57 11.01 22.66 -2.51
N MET A 58 10.15 22.62 -1.51
CA MET A 58 10.32 23.32 -0.22
C MET A 58 10.86 22.40 0.87
N ILE A 59 10.49 21.13 0.85
CA ILE A 59 10.86 20.12 1.86
C ILE A 59 11.88 19.14 1.26
N PRO A 60 13.18 19.24 1.62
CA PRO A 60 14.28 18.60 0.87
C PRO A 60 14.21 17.09 0.71
N TYR A 61 13.61 16.37 1.66
CA TYR A 61 13.50 14.91 1.63
C TYR A 61 12.10 14.39 1.27
N CYS A 62 11.17 15.30 0.90
CA CYS A 62 9.87 14.92 0.38
C CYS A 62 9.99 14.38 -1.04
N HIS A 63 9.34 13.25 -1.32
CA HIS A 63 9.33 12.69 -2.67
C HIS A 63 8.37 13.49 -3.56
N PRO A 64 8.71 13.70 -4.85
CA PRO A 64 7.75 14.27 -5.79
C PRO A 64 6.57 13.31 -5.97
N ILE A 65 5.39 13.77 -5.61
CA ILE A 65 4.14 13.00 -5.67
C ILE A 65 3.25 13.63 -6.75
N ARG A 66 2.61 12.77 -7.54
CA ARG A 66 1.55 13.18 -8.47
C ARG A 66 0.23 13.33 -7.70
N VAL A 67 -0.09 14.58 -7.33
CA VAL A 67 -1.31 14.90 -6.58
C VAL A 67 -2.53 14.81 -7.50
N ASP A 68 -3.54 14.03 -7.08
CA ASP A 68 -4.79 13.83 -7.82
C ASP A 68 -5.90 14.76 -7.32
N LEU A 69 -5.91 15.12 -6.02
CA LEU A 69 -6.91 16.02 -5.42
C LEU A 69 -6.29 16.87 -4.33
N VAL A 70 -6.67 18.16 -4.33
CA VAL A 70 -6.53 19.06 -3.17
C VAL A 70 -7.90 19.66 -2.90
N ASP A 71 -8.46 19.38 -1.72
CA ASP A 71 -9.71 20.00 -1.24
C ASP A 71 -9.42 20.86 -0.01
N THR A 72 -9.87 22.12 -0.03
CA THR A 72 -9.65 23.06 1.07
C THR A 72 -10.99 23.55 1.60
N LYS A 73 -11.24 23.34 2.89
CA LYS A 73 -12.44 23.80 3.60
C LYS A 73 -12.09 24.85 4.63
N PHE A 74 -12.95 25.84 4.77
CA PHE A 74 -12.82 26.90 5.75
C PHE A 74 -14.04 26.91 6.65
N GLU A 75 -13.80 27.03 7.96
CA GLU A 75 -14.83 27.24 8.96
C GLU A 75 -14.45 28.48 9.75
N ILE A 76 -15.28 29.57 9.63
CA ILE A 76 -15.01 30.85 10.23
C ILE A 76 -15.80 30.96 11.53
N GLY A 77 -15.06 30.91 12.64
CA GLY A 77 -15.55 31.15 13.99
C GLY A 77 -15.65 32.67 14.32
N PRO A 78 -16.02 33.01 15.56
CA PRO A 78 -16.09 34.41 16.00
C PRO A 78 -14.74 35.13 15.96
N ASP A 79 -13.67 34.47 16.36
CA ASP A 79 -12.30 34.97 16.55
C ASP A 79 -11.22 34.12 15.85
N SER A 80 -11.64 33.26 14.96
CA SER A 80 -10.72 32.30 14.32
C SER A 80 -11.24 31.81 12.98
N VAL A 81 -10.35 31.25 12.17
CA VAL A 81 -10.67 30.41 11.01
C VAL A 81 -9.94 29.07 11.11
N THR A 82 -10.70 28.01 10.95
CA THR A 82 -10.18 26.65 10.81
C THR A 82 -10.06 26.33 9.33
N ILE A 83 -8.92 25.79 8.93
CA ILE A 83 -8.58 25.50 7.54
C ILE A 83 -8.23 24.02 7.44
N ASP A 84 -9.06 23.23 6.79
CA ASP A 84 -8.82 21.81 6.56
C ASP A 84 -8.39 21.61 5.10
N VAL A 85 -7.20 21.02 4.91
CA VAL A 85 -6.69 20.68 3.60
C VAL A 85 -6.58 19.16 3.48
N THR A 86 -7.36 18.61 2.56
CA THR A 86 -7.33 17.17 2.21
C THR A 86 -6.61 16.98 0.90
N VAL A 87 -5.62 16.09 0.90
CA VAL A 87 -4.84 15.70 -0.28
C VAL A 87 -5.05 14.23 -0.59
N ARG A 88 -5.20 13.89 -1.87
CA ARG A 88 -5.23 12.50 -2.35
C ARG A 88 -4.24 12.30 -3.49
N ALA A 89 -3.62 11.14 -3.50
CA ALA A 89 -2.75 10.69 -4.57
C ALA A 89 -2.73 9.15 -4.66
N VAL A 90 -2.49 8.60 -5.83
CA VAL A 90 -2.13 7.19 -5.99
C VAL A 90 -0.60 7.13 -6.13
N ASP A 91 0.08 6.80 -5.03
CA ASP A 91 1.53 6.82 -4.98
C ASP A 91 2.12 5.83 -3.94
N ARG A 92 3.44 5.74 -3.90
CA ARG A 92 4.22 4.84 -3.02
C ARG A 92 4.43 5.37 -1.61
N THR A 93 4.21 6.67 -1.41
CA THR A 93 4.38 7.35 -0.12
C THR A 93 3.12 8.11 0.27
N GLY A 94 3.00 8.48 1.55
CA GLY A 94 1.87 9.25 2.05
C GLY A 94 1.94 10.70 1.62
N VAL A 95 0.82 11.42 1.77
CA VAL A 95 0.61 12.83 1.38
C VAL A 95 0.45 13.74 2.60
N GLU A 96 0.96 13.30 3.76
CA GLU A 96 0.82 14.01 5.03
C GLU A 96 1.52 15.37 5.00
N VAL A 97 2.75 15.40 4.45
CA VAL A 97 3.57 16.62 4.38
C VAL A 97 2.94 17.63 3.42
N GLU A 98 2.42 17.14 2.29
CA GLU A 98 1.68 17.95 1.32
C GLU A 98 0.45 18.59 1.94
N ALA A 99 -0.35 17.82 2.70
CA ALA A 99 -1.54 18.36 3.37
C ALA A 99 -1.18 19.42 4.43
N MET A 100 -0.14 19.14 5.24
CA MET A 100 0.34 20.09 6.25
C MET A 100 0.90 21.37 5.61
N THR A 101 1.66 21.25 4.53
CA THR A 101 2.20 22.40 3.79
C THR A 101 1.07 23.25 3.21
N GLY A 102 0.07 22.61 2.60
CA GLY A 102 -1.12 23.30 2.09
C GLY A 102 -1.86 24.07 3.17
N ALA A 103 -2.11 23.45 4.33
CA ALA A 103 -2.79 24.08 5.46
C ALA A 103 -2.00 25.27 6.04
N ALA A 104 -0.67 25.11 6.18
CA ALA A 104 0.21 26.18 6.68
C ALA A 104 0.23 27.39 5.74
N VAL A 105 0.36 27.15 4.43
CA VAL A 105 0.41 28.24 3.42
C VAL A 105 -0.96 28.90 3.27
N ALA A 106 -2.06 28.17 3.38
CA ALA A 106 -3.40 28.76 3.42
C ALA A 106 -3.57 29.70 4.62
N ALA A 107 -3.15 29.28 5.82
CA ALA A 107 -3.19 30.12 7.02
C ALA A 107 -2.30 31.37 6.89
N LEU A 108 -1.07 31.22 6.38
CA LEU A 108 -0.16 32.34 6.11
C LEU A 108 -0.74 33.31 5.08
N THR A 109 -1.47 32.81 4.09
CA THR A 109 -2.12 33.65 3.07
C THR A 109 -3.23 34.48 3.67
N ILE A 110 -4.10 33.88 4.50
CA ILE A 110 -5.14 34.62 5.21
C ILE A 110 -4.51 35.64 6.17
N TYR A 111 -3.47 35.23 6.92
CA TYR A 111 -2.70 36.16 7.79
C TYR A 111 -2.19 37.36 7.01
N ASP A 112 -1.51 37.17 5.87
CA ASP A 112 -1.00 38.30 5.07
C ASP A 112 -2.12 39.24 4.60
N MET A 113 -3.28 38.70 4.25
CA MET A 113 -4.40 39.50 3.76
C MET A 113 -5.14 40.24 4.90
N MET A 114 -5.03 39.77 6.13
CA MET A 114 -5.70 40.39 7.31
C MET A 114 -4.80 41.26 8.18
N LYS A 115 -3.47 41.09 8.13
CA LYS A 115 -2.49 41.74 9.02
C LYS A 115 -2.55 43.29 8.99
N MET A 116 -3.18 43.89 7.98
CA MET A 116 -3.36 45.33 7.90
C MET A 116 -4.51 45.86 8.80
N ILE A 117 -5.40 44.97 9.23
CA ILE A 117 -6.58 45.29 10.03
C ILE A 117 -6.53 44.66 11.42
N ASP A 118 -5.63 43.75 11.66
CA ASP A 118 -5.45 43.05 12.94
C ASP A 118 -3.98 42.66 13.10
N ASP A 119 -3.31 43.24 14.10
CA ASP A 119 -1.91 42.94 14.45
C ASP A 119 -1.77 41.84 15.52
N THR A 120 -2.88 41.31 16.01
CA THR A 120 -2.94 40.26 17.02
C THR A 120 -3.05 38.86 16.40
N LEU A 121 -3.09 38.78 15.06
CA LEU A 121 -3.22 37.46 14.35
C LEU A 121 -2.13 36.48 14.72
N GLU A 122 -2.53 35.26 15.03
CA GLU A 122 -1.62 34.14 15.37
C GLU A 122 -2.05 32.86 14.65
N ILE A 123 -1.10 32.19 14.05
CA ILE A 123 -1.29 30.80 13.61
C ILE A 123 -1.08 29.89 14.83
N GLU A 124 -2.19 29.48 15.45
CA GLU A 124 -2.19 28.71 16.70
C GLU A 124 -1.62 27.31 16.50
N SER A 125 -1.96 26.66 15.40
CA SER A 125 -1.50 25.28 15.14
C SER A 125 -1.56 24.92 13.66
N VAL A 126 -0.68 23.97 13.29
CA VAL A 126 -0.80 23.19 12.06
C VAL A 126 -0.59 21.74 12.44
N ARG A 127 -1.58 20.88 12.18
CA ARG A 127 -1.53 19.48 12.60
C ARG A 127 -2.15 18.54 11.58
N LEU A 128 -1.64 17.33 11.53
CA LEU A 128 -2.27 16.23 10.80
C LEU A 128 -3.50 15.74 11.59
N LEU A 129 -4.66 15.63 10.94
CA LEU A 129 -5.88 15.10 11.52
C LEU A 129 -5.99 13.61 11.27
N GLU A 130 -5.85 13.22 10.03
CA GLU A 130 -5.92 11.81 9.63
C GLU A 130 -5.01 11.53 8.43
N LYS A 131 -4.65 10.26 8.30
CA LYS A 131 -4.02 9.71 7.10
C LYS A 131 -4.57 8.32 6.83
N ARG A 132 -4.68 7.97 5.56
CA ARG A 132 -5.11 6.65 5.09
C ARG A 132 -4.24 6.22 3.91
N GLY A 133 -4.13 4.92 3.72
CA GLY A 133 -3.33 4.30 2.68
C GLY A 133 -1.97 3.82 3.20
N GLY A 134 -1.44 2.78 2.55
CA GLY A 134 -0.15 2.20 2.88
C GLY A 134 -0.18 1.05 3.88
N LYS A 135 1.00 0.73 4.40
CA LYS A 135 1.17 -0.46 5.26
C LYS A 135 0.32 -0.43 6.54
N SER A 136 0.05 0.76 7.09
CA SER A 136 -0.71 0.91 8.34
C SER A 136 -2.17 0.48 8.19
N ASP A 137 -2.77 0.69 7.03
CA ASP A 137 -4.19 0.35 6.81
C ASP A 137 -4.39 -1.15 6.59
N HIS A 138 -3.31 -1.85 6.19
CA HIS A 138 -3.29 -3.29 6.02
C HIS A 138 -2.61 -4.01 7.20
N ALA A 139 -2.13 -3.28 8.20
CA ALA A 139 -1.48 -3.87 9.38
C ALA A 139 -2.46 -4.68 10.25
N GLY A 140 -3.77 -4.40 10.16
CA GLY A 140 -4.82 -5.22 10.78
C GLY A 140 -5.05 -6.56 10.07
N ALA A 141 -4.56 -6.73 8.85
CA ALA A 141 -4.58 -7.98 8.09
C ALA A 141 -3.24 -8.75 8.20
N ALA A 142 -2.50 -8.57 9.32
CA ALA A 142 -1.34 -9.41 9.61
C ALA A 142 -1.81 -10.88 9.65
N GLY A 143 -1.00 -11.79 9.12
CA GLY A 143 -1.27 -13.24 9.09
C GLY A 143 -1.29 -13.91 10.47
N LEU A 144 -1.69 -13.15 11.52
CA LEU A 144 -1.79 -13.64 12.90
C LEU A 144 -2.76 -14.82 12.98
N GLY A 145 -2.25 -15.96 13.41
CA GLY A 145 -3.03 -17.19 13.49
C GLY A 145 -3.21 -17.93 12.16
N LEU A 146 -2.67 -17.41 11.04
CA LEU A 146 -2.62 -18.10 9.76
C LEU A 146 -1.35 -18.95 9.63
N THR A 147 -1.47 -20.08 8.98
CA THR A 147 -0.37 -21.01 8.77
C THR A 147 0.06 -21.03 7.30
N ALA A 148 1.34 -21.24 7.07
CA ALA A 148 1.89 -21.34 5.73
C ALA A 148 2.83 -22.55 5.58
N ALA A 149 2.90 -23.10 4.37
CA ALA A 149 3.88 -24.07 3.95
C ALA A 149 4.67 -23.56 2.73
N VAL A 150 5.96 -23.86 2.66
CA VAL A 150 6.89 -23.41 1.62
C VAL A 150 7.45 -24.63 0.87
N LEU A 151 7.30 -24.63 -0.45
CA LEU A 151 7.90 -25.64 -1.34
C LEU A 151 8.91 -24.96 -2.25
N VAL A 152 10.10 -25.54 -2.35
CA VAL A 152 11.14 -25.13 -3.31
C VAL A 152 11.25 -26.20 -4.38
N ALA A 153 10.92 -25.86 -5.61
CA ALA A 153 11.13 -26.71 -6.77
C ALA A 153 12.51 -26.41 -7.37
N SER A 154 13.48 -27.31 -7.20
CA SER A 154 14.83 -27.11 -7.71
C SER A 154 15.66 -28.37 -7.67
N ASP A 155 16.06 -28.90 -8.82
CA ASP A 155 17.00 -30.03 -8.94
C ASP A 155 18.36 -29.73 -8.30
N SER A 156 18.87 -28.54 -8.46
CA SER A 156 20.18 -28.14 -7.95
C SER A 156 20.24 -28.06 -6.43
N VAL A 157 19.12 -27.68 -5.81
CA VAL A 157 18.99 -27.64 -4.35
C VAL A 157 18.68 -29.05 -3.82
N ALA A 158 17.78 -29.80 -4.47
CA ALA A 158 17.40 -31.14 -4.08
C ALA A 158 18.60 -32.10 -4.08
N THR A 159 19.56 -31.90 -4.99
CA THR A 159 20.81 -32.70 -5.08
C THR A 159 21.95 -32.14 -4.23
N GLY A 160 21.73 -31.08 -3.45
CA GLY A 160 22.76 -30.46 -2.61
C GLY A 160 23.82 -29.65 -3.36
N ARG A 161 23.69 -29.47 -4.68
CA ARG A 161 24.62 -28.65 -5.50
C ARG A 161 24.53 -27.15 -5.25
N LYS A 162 23.39 -26.69 -4.76
CA LYS A 162 23.17 -25.30 -4.34
C LYS A 162 22.46 -25.27 -2.99
N GLN A 163 22.67 -24.17 -2.25
CA GLN A 163 21.90 -23.90 -1.03
C GLN A 163 20.54 -23.32 -1.38
N ASP A 164 19.52 -23.67 -0.61
CA ASP A 164 18.21 -23.03 -0.69
C ASP A 164 18.27 -21.62 -0.07
N THR A 165 18.33 -20.61 -0.92
CA THR A 165 18.32 -19.20 -0.51
C THR A 165 16.95 -18.57 -0.71
N SER A 166 16.18 -19.02 -1.72
CA SER A 166 14.86 -18.47 -2.04
C SER A 166 13.77 -18.98 -1.09
N GLY A 167 13.76 -20.27 -0.77
CA GLY A 167 12.80 -20.83 0.18
C GLY A 167 13.01 -20.29 1.60
N ARG A 168 14.28 -20.19 2.05
CA ARG A 168 14.58 -19.57 3.34
C ARG A 168 14.10 -18.11 3.40
N LEU A 169 14.43 -17.30 2.39
CA LEU A 169 13.96 -15.90 2.30
C LEU A 169 12.44 -15.81 2.30
N LEU A 170 11.77 -16.70 1.55
CA LEU A 170 10.31 -16.76 1.50
C LEU A 170 9.72 -17.05 2.89
N GLY A 171 10.25 -18.07 3.59
CA GLY A 171 9.83 -18.42 4.95
C GLY A 171 10.00 -17.25 5.94
N GLU A 172 11.17 -16.60 5.91
CA GLU A 172 11.46 -15.42 6.75
C GLU A 172 10.47 -14.26 6.48
N ARG A 173 10.14 -14.01 5.21
CA ARG A 173 9.20 -12.95 4.82
C ARG A 173 7.75 -13.25 5.21
N LEU A 174 7.31 -14.50 5.06
CA LEU A 174 5.99 -14.93 5.52
C LEU A 174 5.88 -14.84 7.04
N ALA A 175 6.91 -15.28 7.79
CA ALA A 175 6.95 -15.17 9.24
C ALA A 175 6.92 -13.69 9.69
N ALA A 176 7.67 -12.80 9.04
CA ALA A 176 7.64 -11.36 9.31
C ALA A 176 6.27 -10.72 9.00
N ALA A 177 5.48 -11.32 8.10
CA ALA A 177 4.10 -10.92 7.81
C ALA A 177 3.06 -11.55 8.75
N GLY A 178 3.49 -12.30 9.77
CA GLY A 178 2.63 -12.88 10.80
C GLY A 178 2.12 -14.29 10.50
N PHE A 179 2.54 -14.93 9.40
CA PHE A 179 2.22 -16.33 9.14
C PHE A 179 3.10 -17.27 9.98
N LYS A 180 2.51 -18.31 10.53
CA LYS A 180 3.26 -19.42 11.13
C LYS A 180 3.69 -20.39 10.02
N VAL A 181 4.95 -20.38 9.62
CA VAL A 181 5.50 -21.35 8.66
C VAL A 181 5.67 -22.69 9.36
N ILE A 182 4.83 -23.68 9.00
CA ILE A 182 4.76 -24.98 9.68
C ILE A 182 5.42 -26.10 8.89
N ALA A 183 5.69 -25.89 7.60
CA ALA A 183 6.40 -26.84 6.74
C ALA A 183 7.27 -26.10 5.72
N SER A 184 8.42 -26.68 5.42
CA SER A 184 9.29 -26.23 4.32
C SER A 184 10.00 -27.44 3.75
N VAL A 185 9.92 -27.63 2.41
CA VAL A 185 10.54 -28.77 1.74
C VAL A 185 11.12 -28.35 0.39
N VAL A 186 12.18 -29.03 0.01
CA VAL A 186 12.76 -28.95 -1.34
C VAL A 186 12.40 -30.21 -2.10
N VAL A 187 11.88 -30.06 -3.31
CA VAL A 187 11.60 -31.18 -4.23
C VAL A 187 12.33 -30.97 -5.56
N PRO A 188 12.60 -32.02 -6.33
CA PRO A 188 13.08 -31.88 -7.71
C PRO A 188 12.09 -31.08 -8.58
N ASP A 189 12.56 -30.60 -9.72
CA ASP A 189 11.73 -29.99 -10.78
C ASP A 189 10.92 -31.05 -11.53
N ASP A 190 10.06 -31.75 -10.79
CA ASP A 190 9.18 -32.84 -11.25
C ASP A 190 7.73 -32.51 -10.93
N ALA A 191 6.89 -32.51 -11.97
CA ALA A 191 5.48 -32.08 -11.82
C ALA A 191 4.70 -32.98 -10.85
N ALA A 192 4.94 -34.28 -10.86
CA ALA A 192 4.24 -35.23 -10.00
C ALA A 192 4.64 -35.03 -8.52
N ALA A 193 5.94 -34.88 -8.25
CA ALA A 193 6.45 -34.63 -6.90
C ALA A 193 5.93 -33.28 -6.35
N ILE A 194 5.92 -32.21 -7.16
CA ILE A 194 5.39 -30.89 -6.81
C ILE A 194 3.89 -31.02 -6.50
N ALA A 195 3.10 -31.60 -7.42
CA ALA A 195 1.66 -31.76 -7.27
C ALA A 195 1.30 -32.60 -6.04
N ALA A 196 1.96 -33.71 -5.81
CA ALA A 196 1.71 -34.59 -4.67
C ALA A 196 1.95 -33.85 -3.33
N THR A 197 3.06 -33.11 -3.23
CA THR A 197 3.40 -32.36 -2.02
C THR A 197 2.39 -31.25 -1.74
N VAL A 198 2.08 -30.43 -2.76
CA VAL A 198 1.14 -29.30 -2.62
C VAL A 198 -0.26 -29.82 -2.28
N ARG A 199 -0.73 -30.87 -2.97
CA ARG A 199 -2.01 -31.52 -2.71
C ARG A 199 -2.09 -32.07 -1.29
N GLY A 200 -1.06 -32.80 -0.85
CA GLY A 200 -1.01 -33.36 0.49
C GLY A 200 -1.08 -32.30 1.58
N TRP A 201 -0.46 -31.15 1.37
CA TRP A 201 -0.56 -30.02 2.29
C TRP A 201 -1.93 -29.32 2.25
N ALA A 202 -2.47 -29.09 1.04
CA ALA A 202 -3.76 -28.43 0.89
C ALA A 202 -4.94 -29.29 1.41
N ASP A 203 -4.81 -30.63 1.33
CA ASP A 203 -5.81 -31.56 1.87
C ASP A 203 -5.63 -31.79 3.39
N THR A 204 -4.52 -31.31 3.99
CA THR A 204 -4.28 -31.39 5.42
C THR A 204 -4.95 -30.21 6.13
N PRO A 205 -5.86 -30.45 7.11
CA PRO A 205 -6.48 -29.37 7.85
C PRO A 205 -5.45 -28.49 8.57
N GLY A 206 -5.66 -27.17 8.49
CA GLY A 206 -4.85 -26.19 9.22
C GLY A 206 -3.71 -25.59 8.43
N ILE A 207 -3.64 -25.77 7.11
CA ILE A 207 -2.74 -25.01 6.23
C ILE A 207 -3.57 -24.02 5.41
N ASP A 208 -3.33 -22.73 5.63
CA ASP A 208 -4.09 -21.65 4.97
C ASP A 208 -3.45 -21.20 3.66
N LEU A 209 -2.11 -21.28 3.61
CA LEU A 209 -1.33 -20.79 2.48
C LEU A 209 -0.22 -21.77 2.12
N VAL A 210 -0.15 -22.16 0.87
CA VAL A 210 1.00 -22.87 0.31
C VAL A 210 1.67 -21.94 -0.70
N VAL A 211 2.97 -21.68 -0.52
CA VAL A 211 3.74 -20.90 -1.48
C VAL A 211 4.85 -21.78 -2.04
N THR A 212 4.88 -21.92 -3.37
CA THR A 212 5.99 -22.59 -4.05
C THR A 212 6.93 -21.55 -4.66
N THR A 213 8.21 -21.88 -4.77
CA THR A 213 9.21 -21.07 -5.49
C THR A 213 10.07 -21.93 -6.37
N GLY A 214 10.32 -21.47 -7.61
CA GLY A 214 11.07 -22.20 -8.63
C GLY A 214 10.20 -22.93 -9.65
N GLY A 215 10.80 -23.38 -10.74
CA GLY A 215 10.13 -24.13 -11.82
C GLY A 215 9.02 -23.37 -12.55
N THR A 216 9.04 -22.02 -12.59
CA THR A 216 7.98 -21.19 -13.20
C THR A 216 8.42 -20.42 -14.44
N GLY A 217 9.61 -20.68 -14.98
CA GLY A 217 10.11 -20.05 -16.19
C GLY A 217 9.64 -20.74 -17.48
N LEU A 218 10.38 -20.50 -18.56
CA LEU A 218 10.13 -21.09 -19.89
C LEU A 218 11.06 -22.26 -20.21
N GLY A 219 11.89 -22.68 -19.26
CA GLY A 219 12.81 -23.78 -19.45
C GLY A 219 12.10 -25.13 -19.58
N PRO A 220 12.74 -26.11 -20.23
CA PRO A 220 12.13 -27.43 -20.46
C PRO A 220 11.94 -28.22 -19.15
N ARG A 221 12.46 -27.75 -18.04
CA ARG A 221 12.30 -28.33 -16.71
C ARG A 221 11.46 -27.52 -15.76
N ASP A 222 10.89 -26.41 -16.23
CA ASP A 222 10.01 -25.57 -15.45
C ASP A 222 8.57 -26.12 -15.53
N HIS A 223 8.19 -26.99 -14.60
CA HIS A 223 6.92 -27.71 -14.58
C HIS A 223 5.99 -27.33 -13.42
N THR A 224 6.35 -26.35 -12.58
CA THR A 224 5.51 -25.95 -11.44
C THR A 224 4.11 -25.46 -11.85
N PRO A 225 3.93 -24.67 -12.93
CA PRO A 225 2.59 -24.27 -13.37
C PRO A 225 1.72 -25.44 -13.81
N GLU A 226 2.29 -26.39 -14.56
CA GLU A 226 1.61 -27.58 -15.08
C GLU A 226 1.25 -28.55 -13.94
N ALA A 227 2.10 -28.63 -12.91
CA ALA A 227 1.80 -29.42 -11.72
C ALA A 227 0.52 -28.98 -10.99
N MET A 228 0.03 -27.76 -11.25
CA MET A 228 -1.19 -27.23 -10.62
C MET A 228 -2.47 -27.60 -11.35
N ASP A 229 -2.41 -28.18 -12.56
CA ASP A 229 -3.62 -28.51 -13.34
C ASP A 229 -4.58 -29.43 -12.58
N ASP A 230 -4.04 -30.43 -11.86
CA ASP A 230 -4.84 -31.37 -11.06
C ASP A 230 -4.87 -31.01 -9.55
N VAL A 231 -4.30 -29.87 -9.17
CA VAL A 231 -4.24 -29.44 -7.76
C VAL A 231 -5.33 -28.42 -7.45
N PHE A 232 -5.55 -27.44 -8.31
CA PHE A 232 -6.51 -26.38 -8.06
C PHE A 232 -7.97 -26.84 -8.23
N ASP A 233 -8.82 -26.54 -7.24
CA ASP A 233 -10.27 -26.62 -7.42
C ASP A 233 -10.77 -25.44 -8.23
N ARG A 234 -10.13 -24.28 -8.08
CA ARG A 234 -10.40 -23.03 -8.82
C ARG A 234 -9.17 -22.14 -8.89
N GLU A 235 -9.04 -21.41 -9.97
CA GLU A 235 -7.93 -20.49 -10.15
C GLU A 235 -8.22 -19.12 -9.50
N ALA A 236 -7.12 -18.42 -9.14
CA ALA A 236 -7.12 -17.06 -8.64
C ALA A 236 -6.12 -16.21 -9.46
N PRO A 237 -6.35 -15.99 -10.78
CA PRO A 237 -5.35 -15.41 -11.68
C PRO A 237 -4.94 -14.00 -11.28
N GLY A 238 -5.84 -13.21 -10.69
CA GLY A 238 -5.55 -11.84 -10.24
C GLY A 238 -4.39 -11.75 -9.24
N VAL A 239 -4.12 -12.80 -8.47
CA VAL A 239 -2.97 -12.84 -7.55
C VAL A 239 -1.66 -12.74 -8.33
N MET A 240 -1.50 -13.57 -9.37
CA MET A 240 -0.27 -13.57 -10.16
C MET A 240 -0.21 -12.42 -11.16
N GLU A 241 -1.33 -11.88 -11.59
CA GLU A 241 -1.39 -10.63 -12.37
C GLU A 241 -0.83 -9.47 -11.56
N ALA A 242 -1.22 -9.32 -10.29
CA ALA A 242 -0.68 -8.30 -9.39
C ALA A 242 0.84 -8.45 -9.19
N ALA A 243 1.33 -9.68 -8.98
CA ALA A 243 2.76 -9.95 -8.84
C ALA A 243 3.53 -9.58 -10.12
N ARG A 244 3.05 -10.00 -11.31
CA ARG A 244 3.68 -9.69 -12.59
C ARG A 244 3.65 -8.19 -12.90
N ALA A 245 2.52 -7.53 -12.69
CA ALA A 245 2.39 -6.08 -12.92
C ALA A 245 3.35 -5.28 -12.04
N HIS A 246 3.51 -5.67 -10.77
CA HIS A 246 4.50 -5.04 -9.89
C HIS A 246 5.94 -5.31 -10.36
N GLY A 247 6.27 -6.57 -10.66
CA GLY A 247 7.60 -6.95 -11.14
C GLY A 247 7.97 -6.28 -12.48
N GLN A 248 7.01 -6.09 -13.39
CA GLN A 248 7.22 -5.46 -14.69
C GLN A 248 7.69 -3.99 -14.59
N ARG A 249 7.37 -3.31 -13.49
CA ARG A 249 7.89 -1.96 -13.21
C ARG A 249 9.37 -1.93 -12.83
N ARG A 250 9.94 -3.09 -12.48
CA ARG A 250 11.32 -3.23 -11.99
C ARG A 250 12.21 -3.94 -12.99
N THR A 251 11.67 -4.90 -13.72
CA THR A 251 12.39 -5.66 -14.75
C THR A 251 11.44 -6.11 -15.85
N PRO A 252 11.81 -5.97 -17.13
CA PRO A 252 11.01 -6.49 -18.23
C PRO A 252 10.89 -8.02 -18.20
N LEU A 253 11.78 -8.73 -17.49
CA LEU A 253 11.78 -10.19 -17.42
C LEU A 253 10.62 -10.76 -16.59
N SER A 254 9.90 -9.95 -15.82
CA SER A 254 8.76 -10.40 -15.02
C SER A 254 7.65 -11.03 -15.85
N MET A 255 7.50 -10.61 -17.13
CA MET A 255 6.51 -11.18 -18.06
C MET A 255 6.78 -12.66 -18.40
N LEU A 256 7.98 -13.16 -18.15
CA LEU A 256 8.36 -14.55 -18.47
C LEU A 256 7.95 -15.53 -17.35
N ALA A 257 7.50 -15.02 -16.21
CA ALA A 257 7.07 -15.85 -15.10
C ALA A 257 5.66 -16.42 -15.35
N ARG A 258 5.54 -17.75 -15.42
CA ARG A 258 4.30 -18.48 -15.66
C ARG A 258 3.61 -18.94 -14.38
N GLY A 259 4.08 -18.49 -13.22
CA GLY A 259 3.47 -18.86 -11.94
C GLY A 259 1.96 -18.65 -11.92
N ARG A 260 1.26 -19.55 -11.24
CA ARG A 260 -0.20 -19.57 -11.08
C ARG A 260 -0.58 -19.41 -9.61
N ALA A 261 -1.81 -19.01 -9.37
CA ALA A 261 -2.42 -19.05 -8.05
C ALA A 261 -3.81 -19.65 -8.13
N GLY A 262 -4.18 -20.39 -7.11
CA GLY A 262 -5.47 -21.07 -7.05
C GLY A 262 -5.81 -21.48 -5.62
N VAL A 263 -6.96 -22.10 -5.49
CA VAL A 263 -7.51 -22.56 -4.22
C VAL A 263 -7.77 -24.05 -4.31
N ARG A 264 -7.39 -24.79 -3.26
CA ARG A 264 -7.83 -26.16 -3.03
C ARG A 264 -8.43 -26.26 -1.64
N GLY A 265 -9.71 -26.68 -1.58
CA GLY A 265 -10.46 -26.62 -0.33
C GLY A 265 -10.47 -25.24 0.28
N ARG A 266 -9.78 -25.06 1.39
CA ARG A 266 -9.63 -23.78 2.11
C ARG A 266 -8.21 -23.21 2.04
N THR A 267 -7.33 -23.82 1.30
CA THR A 267 -5.92 -23.43 1.17
C THR A 267 -5.72 -22.59 -0.09
N LEU A 268 -5.13 -21.41 0.08
CA LEU A 268 -4.60 -20.62 -1.03
C LEU A 268 -3.24 -21.15 -1.44
N ILE A 269 -3.02 -21.35 -2.74
CA ILE A 269 -1.76 -21.84 -3.30
C ILE A 269 -1.23 -20.80 -4.28
N VAL A 270 0.06 -20.44 -4.16
CA VAL A 270 0.70 -19.40 -4.99
C VAL A 270 2.07 -19.88 -5.47
N ASN A 271 2.32 -19.84 -6.79
CA ASN A 271 3.60 -20.25 -7.38
C ASN A 271 4.45 -19.01 -7.71
N LEU A 272 5.55 -18.81 -6.99
CA LEU A 272 6.49 -17.71 -7.19
C LEU A 272 7.71 -18.12 -8.04
N PRO A 273 8.36 -17.15 -8.70
CA PRO A 273 9.62 -17.38 -9.40
C PRO A 273 10.73 -17.87 -8.46
N GLY A 274 11.75 -18.53 -9.03
CA GLY A 274 12.86 -19.12 -8.24
C GLY A 274 13.95 -18.14 -7.83
N SER A 275 14.04 -16.94 -8.42
CA SER A 275 15.08 -15.96 -8.05
C SER A 275 14.69 -15.16 -6.80
N GLN A 276 15.65 -14.88 -5.92
CA GLN A 276 15.43 -14.10 -4.70
C GLN A 276 14.79 -12.73 -4.98
N GLY A 277 15.28 -12.00 -5.99
CA GLY A 277 14.73 -10.70 -6.36
C GLY A 277 13.26 -10.78 -6.76
N ALA A 278 12.90 -11.77 -7.58
CA ALA A 278 11.52 -11.97 -8.01
C ALA A 278 10.60 -12.43 -6.86
N VAL A 279 11.11 -13.25 -5.92
CA VAL A 279 10.38 -13.60 -4.69
C VAL A 279 10.07 -12.35 -3.86
N VAL A 280 11.07 -11.48 -3.65
CA VAL A 280 10.88 -10.22 -2.90
C VAL A 280 9.85 -9.34 -3.59
N ASP A 281 9.97 -9.13 -4.90
CA ASP A 281 9.06 -8.28 -5.66
C ASP A 281 7.62 -8.81 -5.64
N ALA A 282 7.45 -10.12 -5.82
CA ALA A 282 6.14 -10.75 -5.73
C ALA A 282 5.53 -10.61 -4.33
N LEU A 283 6.30 -10.86 -3.27
CA LEU A 283 5.81 -10.74 -1.89
C LEU A 283 5.44 -9.30 -1.53
N VAL A 284 6.16 -8.30 -2.02
CA VAL A 284 5.80 -6.88 -1.80
C VAL A 284 4.42 -6.58 -2.37
N ALA A 285 4.09 -7.14 -3.54
CA ALA A 285 2.77 -6.96 -4.15
C ALA A 285 1.67 -7.76 -3.45
N LEU A 286 1.98 -8.98 -3.01
CA LEU A 286 0.97 -9.95 -2.59
C LEU A 286 0.68 -9.92 -1.09
N LEU A 287 1.69 -9.72 -0.23
CA LEU A 287 1.52 -9.78 1.24
C LEU A 287 0.41 -8.87 1.79
N PRO A 288 0.12 -7.69 1.23
CA PRO A 288 -1.01 -6.91 1.70
C PRO A 288 -2.37 -7.59 1.56
N GLY A 289 -2.54 -8.47 0.56
CA GLY A 289 -3.81 -9.15 0.27
C GLY A 289 -3.89 -10.60 0.72
N LEU A 290 -2.75 -11.31 0.86
CA LEU A 290 -2.73 -12.75 1.19
C LEU A 290 -3.44 -13.09 2.50
N PRO A 291 -3.24 -12.37 3.62
CA PRO A 291 -3.94 -12.68 4.87
C PRO A 291 -5.46 -12.56 4.73
N HIS A 292 -5.93 -11.53 4.05
CA HIS A 292 -7.35 -11.33 3.80
C HIS A 292 -7.94 -12.46 2.94
N ALA A 293 -7.22 -12.88 1.88
CA ALA A 293 -7.65 -14.01 1.05
C ALA A 293 -7.76 -15.31 1.86
N CYS A 294 -6.81 -15.58 2.76
CA CYS A 294 -6.86 -16.74 3.65
C CYS A 294 -8.04 -16.65 4.64
N ALA A 295 -8.31 -15.48 5.21
CA ALA A 295 -9.46 -15.26 6.11
C ALA A 295 -10.79 -15.49 5.39
N MET A 296 -10.93 -15.00 4.15
CA MET A 296 -12.09 -15.29 3.30
C MET A 296 -12.30 -16.80 3.09
N LEU A 297 -11.23 -17.55 2.84
CA LEU A 297 -11.28 -19.00 2.65
C LEU A 297 -11.65 -19.75 3.92
N ARG A 298 -11.37 -19.20 5.09
CA ARG A 298 -11.86 -19.72 6.38
C ARG A 298 -13.34 -19.44 6.63
N GLY A 299 -13.98 -18.57 5.80
CA GLY A 299 -15.36 -18.14 5.99
C GLY A 299 -15.49 -16.99 6.99
N GLU A 300 -14.38 -16.36 7.37
CA GLU A 300 -14.37 -15.11 8.10
C GLU A 300 -14.82 -14.03 7.10
N GLY A 301 -16.02 -13.43 7.31
CA GLY A 301 -16.65 -12.49 6.38
C GLY A 301 -15.79 -11.26 6.13
N HIS A 302 -16.15 -10.48 5.11
CA HIS A 302 -15.51 -9.18 4.87
C HIS A 302 -15.68 -8.32 6.12
N THR A 303 -14.58 -8.03 6.84
CA THR A 303 -14.54 -6.88 7.72
C THR A 303 -14.75 -5.66 6.83
N ASP A 304 -15.72 -4.83 7.16
CA ASP A 304 -16.15 -3.66 6.38
C ASP A 304 -14.94 -2.93 5.79
N ASP A 305 -14.91 -2.85 4.46
CA ASP A 305 -13.91 -2.09 3.71
C ASP A 305 -14.05 -0.60 4.10
N PRO A 306 -13.02 0.02 4.68
CA PRO A 306 -13.08 1.41 5.11
C PRO A 306 -13.09 2.43 3.96
N ARG A 307 -13.43 2.00 2.73
CA ARG A 307 -13.63 2.96 1.64
C ARG A 307 -14.80 3.86 1.97
N PRO A 308 -14.62 5.21 2.05
CA PRO A 308 -15.76 6.09 2.23
C PRO A 308 -16.70 5.89 1.06
N ALA A 309 -17.99 5.68 1.37
CA ALA A 309 -19.04 5.69 0.37
C ALA A 309 -18.91 6.97 -0.45
N GLY A 310 -18.55 6.84 -1.72
CA GLY A 310 -18.50 7.97 -2.62
C GLY A 310 -19.92 8.55 -2.68
N LYS A 311 -20.08 9.77 -2.14
CA LYS A 311 -21.24 10.57 -2.52
C LYS A 311 -20.99 10.96 -3.97
N GLY A 312 -21.79 10.36 -4.87
CA GLY A 312 -21.85 10.70 -6.27
C GLY A 312 -22.22 12.15 -6.52
#